data_f133c3df005bcc3cd86626b710ccf583
#
_entry.id   f133c3df005bcc3cd86626b710ccf583
#
_cell.length_a   1.000
_cell.length_b   1.000
_cell.length_c   1.000
_cell.angle_alpha   90.00
_cell.angle_beta   90.00
_cell.angle_gamma   90.00
#
_symmetry.space_group_name_H-M   'P 1'
#
loop_
_entity.id
_entity.type
_entity.pdbx_description
1 polymer ?
#
loop_
_entity_poly.entity_id
_entity_poly.type
_entity_poly.pdbx_seq_one_letter_code
_entity_poly.pdbx_strand_id
1 'polypeptide(L)'
;MTSKAKNTKNSNSPTKKTVVAGCGNYGRTLAMNLAESGQEVIIIEKDRSKLEALSRLSGQNDLIIGFLGDATINDDLLEIDVGNADSFVATTGSDAINALAAQKVKVIFGVDEVICLMSDTSRQRLYENLGIKIVNHTEITIKSLIDSSLES
;
A
#
# COMPACT_ATOMS: atom_id res chain seq x y z
N MET A 1 47.29 7.30 -5.91
CA MET A 1 46.25 6.51 -5.22
C MET A 1 45.17 7.47 -4.76
N THR A 2 44.10 7.57 -5.49
CA THR A 2 42.96 8.40 -5.14
C THR A 2 41.97 7.55 -4.35
N SER A 3 41.82 7.80 -3.04
CA SER A 3 40.81 7.18 -2.22
C SER A 3 39.46 7.82 -2.60
N LYS A 4 38.55 7.04 -3.19
CA LYS A 4 37.17 7.45 -3.35
C LYS A 4 36.54 7.54 -1.98
N ALA A 5 36.35 8.77 -1.50
CA ALA A 5 35.48 9.03 -0.36
C ALA A 5 34.07 8.48 -0.67
N LYS A 6 33.65 7.48 0.08
CA LYS A 6 32.25 7.03 0.08
C LYS A 6 31.43 8.17 0.65
N ASN A 7 30.68 8.84 -0.22
CA ASN A 7 29.72 9.85 0.16
C ASN A 7 28.54 9.13 0.85
N THR A 8 28.65 8.92 2.14
CA THR A 8 27.54 8.53 2.98
C THR A 8 26.61 9.72 3.07
N LYS A 9 25.57 9.75 2.23
CA LYS A 9 24.44 10.64 2.43
C LYS A 9 23.77 10.20 3.74
N ASN A 10 24.15 10.83 4.84
CA ASN A 10 23.34 10.87 6.04
C ASN A 10 22.06 11.67 5.69
N SER A 11 21.08 11.01 5.11
CA SER A 11 19.75 11.57 5.03
C SER A 11 19.10 11.40 6.41
N ASN A 12 19.18 12.44 7.22
CA ASN A 12 18.51 12.56 8.52
C ASN A 12 16.98 12.78 8.38
N SER A 13 16.37 12.37 7.26
CA SER A 13 14.94 12.37 7.12
C SER A 13 14.37 11.10 7.79
N PRO A 14 13.28 11.22 8.59
CA PRO A 14 12.64 10.06 9.21
C PRO A 14 12.19 9.07 8.14
N THR A 15 12.33 7.78 8.42
CA THR A 15 11.90 6.70 7.54
C THR A 15 10.39 6.77 7.35
N LYS A 16 9.94 6.84 6.09
CA LYS A 16 8.50 6.83 5.77
C LYS A 16 7.89 5.46 6.10
N LYS A 17 6.74 5.47 6.75
CA LYS A 17 5.97 4.28 7.11
C LYS A 17 4.69 4.20 6.29
N THR A 18 4.52 3.11 5.56
CA THR A 18 3.32 2.84 4.75
C THR A 18 2.62 1.57 5.25
N VAL A 19 1.31 1.65 5.42
CA VAL A 19 0.47 0.47 5.68
C VAL A 19 -0.24 0.07 4.39
N VAL A 20 -0.13 -1.21 4.04
CA VAL A 20 -0.77 -1.79 2.85
C VAL A 20 -1.82 -2.81 3.30
N ALA A 21 -3.06 -2.62 2.90
CA ALA A 21 -4.13 -3.59 3.14
C ALA A 21 -4.27 -4.52 1.94
N GLY A 22 -4.08 -5.81 2.19
CA GLY A 22 -4.09 -6.85 1.17
C GLY A 22 -2.70 -7.28 0.72
N CYS A 23 -2.48 -8.58 0.63
CA CYS A 23 -1.21 -9.21 0.23
C CYS A 23 -1.38 -10.08 -1.02
N GLY A 24 -2.22 -9.63 -1.96
CA GLY A 24 -2.31 -10.19 -3.31
C GLY A 24 -1.20 -9.65 -4.21
N ASN A 25 -1.35 -9.79 -5.52
CA ASN A 25 -0.33 -9.37 -6.48
C ASN A 25 0.02 -7.87 -6.36
N TYR A 26 -0.99 -7.01 -6.19
CA TYR A 26 -0.75 -5.57 -6.05
C TYR A 26 -0.08 -5.23 -4.72
N GLY A 27 -0.66 -5.65 -3.61
CA GLY A 27 -0.17 -5.29 -2.28
C GLY A 27 1.22 -5.84 -2.00
N ARG A 28 1.45 -7.10 -2.34
CA ARG A 28 2.75 -7.74 -2.16
C ARG A 28 3.86 -7.06 -2.98
N THR A 29 3.61 -6.83 -4.26
CA THR A 29 4.59 -6.19 -5.14
C THR A 29 4.85 -4.74 -4.73
N LEU A 30 3.79 -4.01 -4.38
CA LEU A 30 3.92 -2.65 -3.85
C LEU A 30 4.79 -2.63 -2.59
N ALA A 31 4.52 -3.51 -1.62
CA ALA A 31 5.27 -3.56 -0.37
C ALA A 31 6.75 -3.85 -0.59
N MET A 32 7.07 -4.79 -1.46
CA MET A 32 8.45 -5.13 -1.79
C MET A 32 9.19 -3.94 -2.43
N ASN A 33 8.55 -3.24 -3.37
CA ASN A 33 9.14 -2.07 -4.02
C ASN A 33 9.32 -0.89 -3.03
N LEU A 34 8.37 -0.65 -2.16
CA LEU A 34 8.48 0.40 -1.13
C LEU A 34 9.62 0.09 -0.15
N ALA A 35 9.74 -1.16 0.28
CA ALA A 35 10.81 -1.58 1.18
C ALA A 35 12.20 -1.47 0.51
N GLU A 36 12.32 -1.81 -0.77
CA GLU A 36 13.54 -1.61 -1.55
C GLU A 36 13.95 -0.13 -1.63
N SER A 37 12.98 0.78 -1.62
CA SER A 37 13.24 2.23 -1.57
C SER A 37 13.56 2.77 -0.16
N GLY A 38 13.58 1.89 0.86
CA GLY A 38 13.95 2.23 2.23
C GLY A 38 12.77 2.60 3.13
N GLN A 39 11.52 2.36 2.71
CA GLN A 39 10.35 2.60 3.55
C GLN A 39 10.07 1.42 4.47
N GLU A 40 9.56 1.71 5.66
CA GLU A 40 8.94 0.70 6.51
C GLU A 40 7.54 0.38 6.00
N VAL A 41 7.23 -0.90 5.83
CA VAL A 41 5.92 -1.34 5.30
C VAL A 41 5.30 -2.35 6.25
N ILE A 42 4.06 -2.09 6.65
CA ILE A 42 3.22 -3.08 7.33
C ILE A 42 2.16 -3.54 6.34
N ILE A 43 2.08 -4.85 6.11
CA ILE A 43 0.97 -5.45 5.36
C ILE A 43 -0.01 -6.06 6.33
N ILE A 44 -1.28 -5.63 6.26
CA ILE A 44 -2.38 -6.27 6.96
C ILE A 44 -3.15 -7.17 6.01
N GLU A 45 -3.25 -8.46 6.32
CA GLU A 45 -3.86 -9.50 5.50
C GLU A 45 -4.59 -10.52 6.36
N LYS A 46 -5.77 -10.96 5.91
CA LYS A 46 -6.58 -11.97 6.63
C LYS A 46 -6.12 -13.40 6.35
N ASP A 47 -5.51 -13.64 5.21
CA ASP A 47 -5.08 -14.98 4.78
C ASP A 47 -3.62 -15.23 5.18
N ARG A 48 -3.44 -16.13 6.15
CA ARG A 48 -2.11 -16.53 6.63
C ARG A 48 -1.21 -17.05 5.51
N SER A 49 -1.75 -17.77 4.53
CA SER A 49 -0.96 -18.35 3.44
C SER A 49 -0.33 -17.27 2.56
N LYS A 50 -1.01 -16.14 2.37
CA LYS A 50 -0.48 -14.99 1.63
C LYS A 50 0.66 -14.30 2.37
N LEU A 51 0.57 -14.19 3.70
CA LEU A 51 1.66 -13.67 4.52
C LEU A 51 2.87 -14.59 4.53
N GLU A 52 2.66 -15.90 4.55
CA GLU A 52 3.74 -16.89 4.43
C GLU A 52 4.43 -16.80 3.06
N ALA A 53 3.67 -16.63 1.98
CA ALA A 53 4.22 -16.41 0.64
C ALA A 53 5.05 -15.11 0.57
N LEU A 54 4.57 -14.02 1.18
CA LEU A 54 5.32 -12.78 1.30
C LEU A 54 6.66 -12.99 2.00
N SER A 55 6.65 -13.68 3.13
CA SER A 55 7.86 -13.97 3.91
C SER A 55 8.90 -14.74 3.10
N ARG A 56 8.47 -15.72 2.30
CA ARG A 56 9.35 -16.47 1.40
C ARG A 56 9.94 -15.62 0.28
N LEU A 57 9.13 -14.72 -0.31
CA LEU A 57 9.52 -13.91 -1.47
C LEU A 57 10.36 -12.69 -1.10
N SER A 58 10.09 -12.07 0.05
CA SER A 58 10.84 -10.90 0.51
C SER A 58 12.18 -11.26 1.14
N GLY A 59 12.43 -12.55 1.37
CA GLY A 59 13.55 -13.00 2.18
C GLY A 59 13.41 -12.48 3.62
N GLN A 60 14.52 -12.08 4.22
CA GLN A 60 14.52 -11.48 5.56
C GLN A 60 14.64 -9.95 5.49
N ASN A 61 13.76 -9.30 4.72
CA ASN A 61 13.74 -7.84 4.67
C ASN A 61 13.05 -7.31 5.93
N ASP A 62 13.83 -6.75 6.84
CA ASP A 62 13.36 -6.24 8.14
C ASP A 62 12.42 -5.02 8.02
N LEU A 63 12.36 -4.38 6.84
CA LEU A 63 11.45 -3.26 6.58
C LEU A 63 10.01 -3.70 6.29
N ILE A 64 9.77 -4.99 6.02
CA ILE A 64 8.43 -5.53 5.75
C ILE A 64 7.94 -6.33 6.95
N ILE A 65 6.80 -5.92 7.51
CA ILE A 65 6.12 -6.61 8.59
C ILE A 65 4.75 -7.07 8.11
N GLY A 66 4.50 -8.38 8.16
CA GLY A 66 3.18 -8.96 7.90
C GLY A 66 2.35 -9.04 9.19
N PHE A 67 1.13 -8.55 9.14
CA PHE A 67 0.17 -8.62 10.25
C PHE A 67 -1.08 -9.40 9.81
N LEU A 68 -1.39 -10.48 10.53
CA LEU A 68 -2.61 -11.26 10.30
C LEU A 68 -3.80 -10.53 10.92
N GLY A 69 -4.64 -9.93 10.10
CA GLY A 69 -5.77 -9.16 10.55
C GLY A 69 -6.65 -8.65 9.43
N ASP A 70 -7.69 -7.90 9.79
CA ASP A 70 -8.68 -7.34 8.89
C ASP A 70 -8.62 -5.81 8.90
N ALA A 71 -8.32 -5.22 7.77
CA ALA A 71 -8.21 -3.76 7.61
C ALA A 71 -9.56 -3.02 7.77
N THR A 72 -10.67 -3.72 7.90
CA THR A 72 -11.98 -3.14 8.19
C THR A 72 -12.33 -3.17 9.68
N ILE A 73 -11.50 -3.77 10.51
CA ILE A 73 -11.71 -3.88 11.96
C ILE A 73 -10.84 -2.86 12.69
N ASN A 74 -11.48 -1.99 13.48
CA ASN A 74 -10.78 -0.91 14.17
C ASN A 74 -9.70 -1.41 15.14
N ASP A 75 -9.95 -2.50 15.85
CA ASP A 75 -8.98 -3.06 16.82
C ASP A 75 -7.71 -3.54 16.11
N ASP A 76 -7.85 -4.16 14.93
CA ASP A 76 -6.70 -4.59 14.12
C ASP A 76 -5.90 -3.39 13.60
N LEU A 77 -6.60 -2.33 13.15
CA LEU A 77 -5.96 -1.08 12.72
C LEU A 77 -5.26 -0.35 13.88
N LEU A 78 -5.82 -0.40 15.07
CA LEU A 78 -5.19 0.14 16.29
C LEU A 78 -3.93 -0.65 16.64
N GLU A 79 -3.97 -1.97 16.56
CA GLU A 79 -2.85 -2.84 16.92
C GLU A 79 -1.60 -2.58 16.06
N ILE A 80 -1.79 -2.27 14.78
CA ILE A 80 -0.69 -1.88 13.88
C ILE A 80 -0.33 -0.39 13.94
N ASP A 81 -0.97 0.37 14.82
CA ASP A 81 -0.73 1.81 14.98
C ASP A 81 -0.89 2.59 13.66
N VAL A 82 -1.97 2.32 12.94
CA VAL A 82 -2.20 2.87 11.60
C VAL A 82 -2.24 4.40 11.60
N GLY A 83 -2.72 5.01 12.69
CA GLY A 83 -2.79 6.47 12.82
C GLY A 83 -1.44 7.20 12.73
N ASN A 84 -0.35 6.51 13.02
CA ASN A 84 1.01 7.04 12.91
C ASN A 84 1.69 6.69 11.56
N ALA A 85 0.98 6.06 10.64
CA ALA A 85 1.50 5.84 9.28
C ALA A 85 1.50 7.15 8.47
N ASP A 86 2.49 7.31 7.62
CA ASP A 86 2.55 8.42 6.66
C ASP A 86 1.57 8.22 5.52
N SER A 87 1.35 6.97 5.12
CA SER A 87 0.39 6.62 4.08
C SER A 87 -0.26 5.25 4.32
N PHE A 88 -1.46 5.10 3.76
CA PHE A 88 -2.21 3.85 3.74
C PHE A 88 -2.68 3.55 2.32
N VAL A 89 -2.50 2.32 1.88
CA VAL A 89 -2.90 1.88 0.53
C VAL A 89 -3.78 0.63 0.63
N ALA A 90 -5.03 0.75 0.20
CA ALA A 90 -5.96 -0.38 0.14
C ALA A 90 -5.87 -1.09 -1.21
N THR A 91 -5.45 -2.35 -1.20
CA THR A 91 -5.16 -3.16 -2.41
C THR A 91 -5.76 -4.55 -2.37
N THR A 92 -6.83 -4.78 -1.59
CA THR A 92 -7.50 -6.08 -1.58
C THR A 92 -8.22 -6.35 -2.90
N GLY A 93 -8.67 -7.57 -3.12
CA GLY A 93 -9.46 -7.93 -4.32
C GLY A 93 -10.89 -7.41 -4.34
N SER A 94 -11.32 -6.66 -3.33
CA SER A 94 -12.70 -6.16 -3.19
C SER A 94 -12.73 -4.64 -3.10
N ASP A 95 -13.39 -3.99 -4.05
CA ASP A 95 -13.62 -2.55 -4.03
C ASP A 95 -14.34 -2.10 -2.76
N ALA A 96 -15.33 -2.87 -2.30
CA ALA A 96 -16.08 -2.55 -1.09
C ALA A 96 -15.21 -2.57 0.18
N ILE A 97 -14.34 -3.57 0.31
CA ILE A 97 -13.38 -3.66 1.42
C ILE A 97 -12.36 -2.55 1.34
N ASN A 98 -11.82 -2.26 0.16
CA ASN A 98 -10.86 -1.17 -0.06
C ASN A 98 -11.47 0.17 0.33
N ALA A 99 -12.70 0.44 -0.11
CA ALA A 99 -13.39 1.67 0.22
C ALA A 99 -13.67 1.81 1.72
N LEU A 100 -14.13 0.74 2.37
CA LEU A 100 -14.41 0.76 3.81
C LEU A 100 -13.13 0.99 4.63
N ALA A 101 -12.07 0.25 4.34
CA ALA A 101 -10.80 0.40 5.02
C ALA A 101 -10.21 1.81 4.82
N ALA A 102 -10.22 2.32 3.59
CA ALA A 102 -9.72 3.66 3.27
C ALA A 102 -10.50 4.76 4.01
N GLN A 103 -11.83 4.66 4.08
CA GLN A 103 -12.66 5.62 4.80
C GLN A 103 -12.36 5.62 6.31
N LYS A 104 -12.26 4.44 6.93
CA LYS A 104 -11.90 4.32 8.34
C LYS A 104 -10.55 4.94 8.63
N VAL A 105 -9.55 4.60 7.84
CA VAL A 105 -8.19 5.11 8.04
C VAL A 105 -8.12 6.62 7.83
N LYS A 106 -8.82 7.15 6.83
CA LYS A 106 -8.85 8.59 6.57
C LYS A 106 -9.62 9.35 7.64
N VAL A 107 -10.83 8.93 7.96
CA VAL A 107 -11.77 9.71 8.79
C VAL A 107 -11.59 9.43 10.28
N ILE A 108 -11.39 8.16 10.67
CA ILE A 108 -11.28 7.79 12.08
C ILE A 108 -9.84 7.93 12.57
N PHE A 109 -8.87 7.44 11.82
CA PHE A 109 -7.46 7.42 12.22
C PHE A 109 -6.65 8.62 11.77
N GLY A 110 -7.17 9.44 10.86
CA GLY A 110 -6.57 10.70 10.47
C GLY A 110 -5.28 10.59 9.66
N VAL A 111 -5.07 9.51 8.93
CA VAL A 111 -3.91 9.36 8.04
C VAL A 111 -4.04 10.32 6.86
N ASP A 112 -3.01 11.11 6.61
CA ASP A 112 -3.05 12.16 5.60
C ASP A 112 -3.13 11.62 4.17
N GLU A 113 -2.29 10.67 3.84
CA GLU A 113 -2.23 10.08 2.50
C GLU A 113 -2.90 8.72 2.48
N VAL A 114 -4.12 8.66 1.95
CA VAL A 114 -4.89 7.42 1.79
C VAL A 114 -5.17 7.17 0.33
N ILE A 115 -4.73 6.02 -0.16
CA ILE A 115 -4.87 5.58 -1.55
C ILE A 115 -5.74 4.32 -1.57
N CYS A 116 -6.69 4.27 -2.49
CA CYS A 116 -7.62 3.17 -2.62
C CYS A 116 -7.64 2.64 -4.05
N LEU A 117 -7.31 1.36 -4.21
CA LEU A 117 -7.43 0.66 -5.48
C LEU A 117 -8.91 0.31 -5.74
N MET A 118 -9.42 0.65 -6.91
CA MET A 118 -10.80 0.37 -7.32
C MET A 118 -10.88 -0.03 -8.78
N SER A 119 -11.86 -0.86 -9.11
CA SER A 119 -12.22 -1.21 -10.49
C SER A 119 -13.49 -0.50 -10.96
N ASP A 120 -14.41 -0.22 -10.04
CA ASP A 120 -15.66 0.50 -10.32
C ASP A 120 -15.55 1.97 -9.93
N THR A 121 -15.73 2.86 -10.90
CA THR A 121 -15.59 4.31 -10.72
C THR A 121 -16.88 5.03 -10.39
N SER A 122 -18.01 4.34 -10.29
CA SER A 122 -19.33 4.97 -10.10
C SER A 122 -19.42 5.84 -8.85
N ARG A 123 -18.59 5.56 -7.83
CA ARG A 123 -18.53 6.30 -6.56
C ARG A 123 -17.20 7.04 -6.32
N GLN A 124 -16.37 7.13 -7.33
CA GLN A 124 -15.02 7.72 -7.19
C GLN A 124 -15.05 9.12 -6.59
N ARG A 125 -15.93 10.00 -7.07
CA ARG A 125 -16.03 11.37 -6.57
C ARG A 125 -16.39 11.44 -5.08
N LEU A 126 -17.22 10.51 -4.60
CA LEU A 126 -17.58 10.45 -3.18
C LEU A 126 -16.34 10.24 -2.31
N TYR A 127 -15.48 9.33 -2.70
CA TYR A 127 -14.25 9.02 -1.96
C TYR A 127 -13.20 10.12 -2.11
N GLU A 128 -13.06 10.69 -3.29
CA GLU A 128 -12.16 11.83 -3.54
C GLU A 128 -12.55 13.05 -2.70
N ASN A 129 -13.85 13.30 -2.51
CA ASN A 129 -14.35 14.36 -1.64
C ASN A 129 -13.97 14.14 -0.15
N LEU A 130 -13.73 12.90 0.26
CA LEU A 130 -13.21 12.59 1.59
C LEU A 130 -11.69 12.72 1.70
N GLY A 131 -11.02 13.11 0.62
CA GLY A 131 -9.56 13.21 0.57
C GLY A 131 -8.86 11.87 0.30
N ILE A 132 -9.57 10.87 -0.21
CA ILE A 132 -9.02 9.57 -0.61
C ILE A 132 -8.63 9.62 -2.08
N LYS A 133 -7.40 9.25 -2.39
CA LYS A 133 -6.92 9.13 -3.76
C LYS A 133 -7.33 7.78 -4.34
N ILE A 134 -8.08 7.81 -5.44
CA ILE A 134 -8.52 6.59 -6.14
C ILE A 134 -7.56 6.24 -7.28
N VAL A 135 -7.13 5.00 -7.31
CA VAL A 135 -6.40 4.40 -8.43
C VAL A 135 -7.30 3.37 -9.09
N ASN A 136 -7.79 3.68 -10.29
CA ASN A 136 -8.64 2.77 -11.06
C ASN A 136 -7.76 1.86 -11.93
N HIS A 137 -7.54 0.63 -11.45
CA HIS A 137 -6.67 -0.30 -12.16
C HIS A 137 -7.27 -0.86 -13.45
N THR A 138 -8.59 -0.91 -13.57
CA THR A 138 -9.27 -1.33 -14.80
C THR A 138 -9.07 -0.30 -15.91
N GLU A 139 -9.26 0.98 -15.61
CA GLU A 139 -9.06 2.07 -16.57
C GLU A 139 -7.61 2.14 -17.04
N ILE A 140 -6.66 2.04 -16.11
CA ILE A 140 -5.23 2.03 -16.44
C ILE A 140 -4.89 0.86 -17.36
N THR A 141 -5.40 -0.33 -17.06
CA THR A 141 -5.17 -1.54 -17.86
C THR A 141 -5.77 -1.42 -19.25
N ILE A 142 -7.02 -0.97 -19.36
CA ILE A 142 -7.70 -0.77 -20.64
C ILE A 142 -6.96 0.25 -21.50
N LYS A 143 -6.55 1.38 -20.91
CA LYS A 143 -5.76 2.39 -21.63
C LYS A 143 -4.46 1.81 -22.16
N SER A 144 -3.74 1.05 -21.35
CA SER A 144 -2.49 0.40 -21.74
C SER A 144 -2.70 -0.61 -22.87
N LEU A 145 -3.80 -1.38 -22.83
CA LEU A 145 -4.15 -2.32 -23.89
C LEU A 145 -4.48 -1.61 -25.22
N ILE A 146 -5.22 -0.51 -25.15
CA ILE A 146 -5.55 0.31 -26.32
C ILE A 146 -4.27 0.88 -26.94
N ASP A 147 -3.42 1.52 -26.14
CA ASP A 147 -2.16 2.11 -26.62
C ASP A 147 -1.27 1.05 -27.28
N SER A 148 -1.13 -0.13 -26.67
CA SER A 148 -0.35 -1.23 -27.22
C SER A 148 -0.95 -1.77 -28.54
N SER A 149 -2.27 -1.78 -28.67
CA SER A 149 -2.96 -2.26 -29.86
C SER A 149 -2.84 -1.30 -31.05
N LEU A 150 -2.59 -0.02 -30.80
CA LEU A 150 -2.46 1.01 -31.85
C LEU A 150 -1.02 1.21 -32.32
N GLU A 151 -0.03 0.62 -31.62
CA GLU A 151 1.40 0.72 -31.96
C GLU A 151 1.85 -0.28 -33.07
N SER A 152 0.96 -1.11 -33.56
CA SER A 152 1.29 -2.11 -34.59
C SER A 152 1.30 -1.55 -36.01
#